data_24d1f9c548c4b4ec534025e2638276f6
#
_entry.id   24d1f9c548c4b4ec534025e2638276f6
#
_cell.length_a   1.000
_cell.length_b   1.000
_cell.length_c   1.000
_cell.angle_alpha   90.00
_cell.angle_beta   90.00
_cell.angle_gamma   90.00
#
_symmetry.space_group_name_H-M   'P 1'
#
loop_
_entity.id
_entity.type
_entity.pdbx_description
1 polymer ?
#
loop_
_entity_poly.entity_id
_entity_poly.type
_entity_poly.pdbx_seq_one_letter_code
_entity_poly.pdbx_strand_id
1 'polypeptide(L)'
;GASFQAEALAAKQALLDDALSNTATILAARLADLIQQDRRWRDLSEHELRVAVRELVAHLHVYRTYRRLDEPMAPPDRAAIDAAAARAVRRHPLADVEAIGFVRDALTGDYPPAGAARGYRDAVARWALTLQQHTGAVMAKAVEDTAFYTCTRFIALNEVGGDPDRFGDDVDRFHARAAARGAATPHALLATMTHDTKLGEDTRARLYALSEIPAEWDAWVREWTAMNRRHLTIVNGVEAPDPAEELRLYQAIVGIWPLGDERRDELGDRLIAYAAKAANEAHVHSSWQRQNTEWIAALERFVRAILDDGAPDGFLASVRPRARRVAELGMTVSLAQVAIKLTAPGVPDIYQGQETWDFSLVDPDNRRPVDYARRRALAEGLDARSWADLAGAWEDGAIKLRLTRDLLRLRARRPDVFARGDYRPIAARGTHASRVVAFARGGRRRGVVLVVPRIAAVVGSPPVGAAWGDTTLDLGGGAPFTHVLTGARVPATNARLAEIFAELPIGVLER
;
A
#
# COMPACT_ATOMS: atom_id res chain seq x y z
N GLY A 1 13.43 -16.86 -4.32
CA GLY A 1 12.81 -16.77 -3.01
C GLY A 1 11.39 -17.33 -3.04
N ALA A 2 10.81 -17.59 -1.88
CA ALA A 2 9.42 -18.00 -1.78
C ALA A 2 8.48 -16.90 -2.30
N SER A 3 7.28 -17.26 -2.78
CA SER A 3 6.25 -16.27 -3.10
C SER A 3 5.74 -15.63 -1.82
N PHE A 4 5.25 -14.38 -1.90
CA PHE A 4 4.62 -13.74 -0.75
C PHE A 4 3.46 -14.55 -0.18
N GLN A 5 2.68 -15.20 -1.06
CA GLN A 5 1.59 -16.09 -0.64
C GLN A 5 2.07 -17.26 0.22
N ALA A 6 3.26 -17.80 -0.04
CA ALA A 6 3.84 -18.86 0.78
C ALA A 6 4.30 -18.33 2.15
N GLU A 7 4.93 -17.15 2.18
CA GLU A 7 5.34 -16.46 3.43
C GLU A 7 4.11 -16.11 4.29
N ALA A 8 3.07 -15.55 3.68
CA ALA A 8 1.81 -15.22 4.36
C ALA A 8 1.09 -16.45 4.93
N LEU A 9 1.08 -17.57 4.20
CA LEU A 9 0.52 -18.82 4.68
C LEU A 9 1.30 -19.35 5.90
N ALA A 10 2.63 -19.37 5.82
CA ALA A 10 3.47 -19.80 6.93
C ALA A 10 3.27 -18.92 8.18
N ALA A 11 3.19 -17.60 8.00
CA ALA A 11 2.91 -16.67 9.10
C ALA A 11 1.54 -16.91 9.74
N LYS A 12 0.49 -17.16 8.93
CA LYS A 12 -0.85 -17.49 9.45
C LYS A 12 -0.86 -18.79 10.23
N GLN A 13 -0.18 -19.82 9.72
CA GLN A 13 -0.08 -21.11 10.40
C GLN A 13 0.68 -20.96 11.73
N ALA A 14 1.81 -20.27 11.73
CA ALA A 14 2.58 -20.02 12.96
C ALA A 14 1.75 -19.24 14.01
N LEU A 15 1.03 -18.21 13.60
CA LEU A 15 0.16 -17.43 14.49
C LEU A 15 -0.96 -18.27 15.10
N LEU A 16 -1.57 -19.16 14.30
CA LEU A 16 -2.65 -20.06 14.74
C LEU A 16 -2.11 -21.19 15.63
N ASP A 17 -0.84 -21.54 15.54
CA ASP A 17 -0.19 -22.54 16.38
C ASP A 17 0.34 -21.95 17.71
N ASP A 18 0.60 -20.65 17.76
CA ASP A 18 1.17 -19.95 18.93
C ASP A 18 0.13 -18.98 19.56
N ALA A 19 0.16 -17.72 19.17
CA ALA A 19 -0.58 -16.65 19.87
C ALA A 19 -2.11 -16.77 19.78
N LEU A 20 -2.65 -17.36 18.71
CA LEU A 20 -4.09 -17.61 18.54
C LEU A 20 -4.47 -19.10 18.66
N SER A 21 -3.59 -19.96 19.18
CA SER A 21 -3.85 -21.39 19.35
C SER A 21 -5.07 -21.67 20.24
N ASN A 22 -5.23 -20.92 21.31
CA ASN A 22 -6.38 -21.03 22.22
C ASN A 22 -7.70 -20.76 21.49
N THR A 23 -7.73 -19.79 20.58
CA THR A 23 -8.95 -19.45 19.82
C THR A 23 -9.36 -20.61 18.90
N ALA A 24 -8.42 -21.17 18.15
CA ALA A 24 -8.67 -22.32 17.30
C ALA A 24 -9.15 -23.54 18.10
N THR A 25 -8.54 -23.79 19.26
CA THR A 25 -8.93 -24.86 20.18
C THR A 25 -10.35 -24.68 20.73
N ILE A 26 -10.69 -23.47 21.21
CA ILE A 26 -12.05 -23.19 21.74
C ILE A 26 -13.09 -23.32 20.62
N LEU A 27 -12.80 -22.87 19.41
CA LEU A 27 -13.72 -22.99 18.29
C LEU A 27 -13.91 -24.45 17.87
N ALA A 28 -12.85 -25.25 17.86
CA ALA A 28 -12.93 -26.68 17.57
C ALA A 28 -13.74 -27.44 18.66
N ALA A 29 -13.47 -27.21 19.94
CA ALA A 29 -14.19 -27.80 21.04
C ALA A 29 -15.70 -27.49 21.01
N ARG A 30 -16.05 -26.20 20.78
CA ARG A 30 -17.47 -25.81 20.64
C ARG A 30 -18.14 -26.47 19.44
N LEU A 31 -17.43 -26.67 18.35
CA LEU A 31 -17.97 -27.36 17.20
C LEU A 31 -18.11 -28.85 17.47
N ALA A 32 -17.14 -29.47 18.14
CA ALA A 32 -17.20 -30.87 18.60
C ALA A 32 -18.41 -31.12 19.50
N ASP A 33 -18.71 -30.22 20.45
CA ASP A 33 -19.92 -30.32 21.30
C ASP A 33 -21.21 -30.24 20.47
N LEU A 34 -21.26 -29.34 19.49
CA LEU A 34 -22.43 -29.17 18.64
C LEU A 34 -22.72 -30.43 17.81
N ILE A 35 -21.69 -31.04 17.21
CA ILE A 35 -21.86 -32.20 16.33
C ILE A 35 -22.24 -33.50 17.05
N GLN A 36 -22.11 -33.57 18.38
CA GLN A 36 -22.60 -34.74 19.15
C GLN A 36 -24.09 -35.00 18.92
N GLN A 37 -24.86 -34.01 18.55
CA GLN A 37 -26.28 -34.11 18.23
C GLN A 37 -26.55 -34.68 16.81
N ASP A 38 -25.54 -34.80 15.95
CA ASP A 38 -25.68 -35.32 14.57
C ASP A 38 -24.87 -36.61 14.39
N ARG A 39 -25.59 -37.74 14.21
CA ARG A 39 -24.97 -39.06 14.01
C ARG A 39 -23.97 -39.15 12.88
N ARG A 40 -24.08 -38.28 11.89
CA ARG A 40 -23.18 -38.30 10.70
C ARG A 40 -21.81 -37.73 11.01
N TRP A 41 -21.71 -36.81 11.96
CA TRP A 41 -20.52 -36.05 12.21
C TRP A 41 -19.91 -36.27 13.61
N ARG A 42 -20.61 -36.92 14.53
CA ARG A 42 -20.16 -37.13 15.91
C ARG A 42 -18.86 -37.93 16.05
N ASP A 43 -18.43 -38.62 14.96
CA ASP A 43 -17.22 -39.41 14.96
C ASP A 43 -15.99 -38.55 14.62
N LEU A 44 -16.16 -37.28 14.17
CA LEU A 44 -15.08 -36.32 14.00
C LEU A 44 -14.54 -35.93 15.39
N SER A 45 -13.25 -36.12 15.57
CA SER A 45 -12.57 -35.74 16.80
C SER A 45 -12.36 -34.24 16.89
N GLU A 46 -12.22 -33.72 18.12
CA GLU A 46 -11.83 -32.31 18.33
C GLU A 46 -10.50 -31.94 17.63
N HIS A 47 -9.56 -32.90 17.58
CA HIS A 47 -8.30 -32.71 16.90
C HIS A 47 -8.49 -32.47 15.38
N GLU A 48 -9.28 -33.31 14.71
CA GLU A 48 -9.58 -33.16 13.27
C GLU A 48 -10.28 -31.84 12.99
N LEU A 49 -11.25 -31.47 13.81
CA LEU A 49 -11.93 -30.17 13.69
C LEU A 49 -10.99 -28.99 13.93
N ARG A 50 -10.05 -29.10 14.88
CA ARG A 50 -9.04 -28.06 15.13
C ARG A 50 -8.11 -27.89 13.93
N VAL A 51 -7.63 -28.98 13.34
CA VAL A 51 -6.83 -28.95 12.12
C VAL A 51 -7.62 -28.36 10.96
N ALA A 52 -8.88 -28.76 10.77
CA ALA A 52 -9.74 -28.25 9.71
C ALA A 52 -10.00 -26.73 9.84
N VAL A 53 -10.32 -26.26 11.03
CA VAL A 53 -10.51 -24.83 11.33
C VAL A 53 -9.21 -24.06 11.04
N ARG A 54 -8.06 -24.54 11.55
CA ARG A 54 -6.75 -23.94 11.33
C ARG A 54 -6.43 -23.80 9.86
N GLU A 55 -6.53 -24.89 9.10
CA GLU A 55 -6.19 -24.91 7.69
C GLU A 55 -7.14 -24.05 6.85
N LEU A 56 -8.43 -24.09 7.11
CA LEU A 56 -9.39 -23.27 6.39
C LEU A 56 -9.12 -21.78 6.62
N VAL A 57 -8.89 -21.37 7.87
CA VAL A 57 -8.57 -19.97 8.22
C VAL A 57 -7.24 -19.53 7.62
N ALA A 58 -6.20 -20.36 7.68
CA ALA A 58 -4.89 -20.04 7.09
C ALA A 58 -4.98 -19.81 5.57
N HIS A 59 -5.86 -20.54 4.89
CA HIS A 59 -6.03 -20.44 3.44
C HIS A 59 -7.06 -19.38 2.98
N LEU A 60 -7.76 -18.68 3.90
CA LEU A 60 -8.58 -17.54 3.53
C LEU A 60 -7.71 -16.39 2.96
N HIS A 61 -8.16 -15.79 1.85
CA HIS A 61 -7.46 -14.68 1.17
C HIS A 61 -8.16 -13.33 1.38
N VAL A 62 -9.22 -13.31 2.20
CA VAL A 62 -9.95 -12.12 2.62
C VAL A 62 -9.84 -11.96 4.12
N TYR A 63 -9.98 -10.73 4.63
CA TYR A 63 -9.92 -10.48 6.08
C TYR A 63 -11.01 -11.23 6.81
N ARG A 64 -12.24 -11.15 6.30
CA ARG A 64 -13.39 -11.88 6.85
C ARG A 64 -14.48 -12.01 5.82
N THR A 65 -15.42 -12.91 6.09
CA THR A 65 -16.71 -12.99 5.42
C THR A 65 -17.77 -12.24 6.23
N TYR A 66 -18.89 -11.88 5.61
CA TYR A 66 -19.93 -11.04 6.24
C TYR A 66 -21.28 -11.76 6.29
N ARG A 67 -21.26 -13.07 6.52
CA ARG A 67 -22.49 -13.85 6.76
C ARG A 67 -23.31 -13.23 7.88
N ARG A 68 -24.63 -13.18 7.71
CA ARG A 68 -25.62 -12.80 8.71
C ARG A 68 -26.53 -14.00 9.07
N LEU A 69 -27.17 -13.94 10.24
CA LEU A 69 -28.01 -15.06 10.72
C LEU A 69 -29.21 -15.34 9.82
N ASP A 70 -29.86 -14.29 9.35
CA ASP A 70 -31.15 -14.36 8.67
C ASP A 70 -31.08 -14.11 7.16
N GLU A 71 -29.88 -14.09 6.59
CA GLU A 71 -29.65 -13.84 5.17
C GLU A 71 -28.85 -14.97 4.53
N PRO A 72 -29.10 -15.31 3.25
CA PRO A 72 -28.21 -16.18 2.48
C PRO A 72 -26.80 -15.58 2.43
N MET A 73 -25.77 -16.44 2.43
CA MET A 73 -24.40 -15.97 2.25
C MET A 73 -24.20 -15.34 0.87
N ALA A 74 -23.57 -14.17 0.84
CA ALA A 74 -23.23 -13.49 -0.41
C ALA A 74 -22.32 -14.36 -1.31
N PRO A 75 -22.53 -14.39 -2.64
CA PRO A 75 -21.72 -15.23 -3.54
C PRO A 75 -20.20 -15.00 -3.42
N PRO A 76 -19.66 -13.77 -3.25
CA PRO A 76 -18.23 -13.55 -3.04
C PRO A 76 -17.69 -14.19 -1.75
N ASP A 77 -18.45 -14.16 -0.66
CA ASP A 77 -18.06 -14.76 0.61
C ASP A 77 -18.02 -16.29 0.51
N ARG A 78 -19.05 -16.88 -0.13
CA ARG A 78 -19.08 -18.33 -0.42
C ARG A 78 -17.86 -18.73 -1.26
N ALA A 79 -17.60 -18.03 -2.35
CA ALA A 79 -16.46 -18.31 -3.22
C ALA A 79 -15.12 -18.23 -2.48
N ALA A 80 -14.97 -17.30 -1.52
CA ALA A 80 -13.76 -17.18 -0.71
C ALA A 80 -13.57 -18.40 0.21
N ILE A 81 -14.64 -18.88 0.86
CA ILE A 81 -14.60 -20.05 1.73
C ILE A 81 -14.34 -21.32 0.92
N ASP A 82 -15.05 -21.53 -0.20
CA ASP A 82 -14.88 -22.71 -1.05
C ASP A 82 -13.45 -22.78 -1.61
N ALA A 83 -12.89 -21.65 -2.04
CA ALA A 83 -11.52 -21.58 -2.50
C ALA A 83 -10.50 -21.86 -1.38
N ALA A 84 -10.76 -21.43 -0.14
CA ALA A 84 -9.92 -21.72 1.02
C ALA A 84 -9.93 -23.22 1.34
N ALA A 85 -11.11 -23.83 1.42
CA ALA A 85 -11.26 -25.26 1.66
C ALA A 85 -10.56 -26.11 0.57
N ALA A 86 -10.74 -25.76 -0.70
CA ALA A 86 -10.07 -26.44 -1.81
C ALA A 86 -8.53 -26.31 -1.76
N ARG A 87 -7.98 -25.18 -1.29
CA ARG A 87 -6.54 -25.00 -1.09
C ARG A 87 -6.03 -25.80 0.10
N ALA A 88 -6.77 -25.82 1.21
CA ALA A 88 -6.43 -26.58 2.40
C ALA A 88 -6.29 -28.07 2.08
N VAL A 89 -7.30 -28.66 1.40
CA VAL A 89 -7.26 -30.07 0.97
C VAL A 89 -6.06 -30.38 0.06
N ARG A 90 -5.74 -29.49 -0.88
CA ARG A 90 -4.59 -29.73 -1.77
C ARG A 90 -3.23 -29.69 -1.07
N ARG A 91 -3.09 -28.87 -0.04
CA ARG A 91 -1.82 -28.70 0.70
C ARG A 91 -1.60 -29.75 1.78
N HIS A 92 -2.65 -30.32 2.31
CA HIS A 92 -2.62 -31.32 3.36
C HIS A 92 -3.41 -32.57 2.94
N PRO A 93 -2.84 -33.41 2.05
CA PRO A 93 -3.54 -34.61 1.59
C PRO A 93 -3.80 -35.64 2.71
N LEU A 94 -3.14 -35.49 3.86
CA LEU A 94 -3.38 -36.29 5.08
C LEU A 94 -4.35 -35.60 6.05
N ALA A 95 -4.77 -34.36 5.80
CA ALA A 95 -5.84 -33.73 6.57
C ALA A 95 -7.16 -34.44 6.23
N ASP A 96 -8.02 -34.58 7.23
CA ASP A 96 -9.35 -35.15 7.02
C ASP A 96 -10.16 -34.24 6.08
N VAL A 97 -10.32 -34.69 4.83
CA VAL A 97 -11.07 -33.98 3.79
C VAL A 97 -12.52 -33.78 4.22
N GLU A 98 -13.07 -34.74 4.98
CA GLU A 98 -14.44 -34.67 5.50
C GLU A 98 -14.56 -33.58 6.57
N ALA A 99 -13.59 -33.45 7.48
CA ALA A 99 -13.56 -32.41 8.49
C ALA A 99 -13.46 -31.00 7.88
N ILE A 100 -12.59 -30.79 6.86
CA ILE A 100 -12.50 -29.53 6.13
C ILE A 100 -13.82 -29.20 5.41
N GLY A 101 -14.42 -30.21 4.75
CA GLY A 101 -15.72 -30.09 4.10
C GLY A 101 -16.82 -29.72 5.07
N PHE A 102 -16.83 -30.34 6.24
CA PHE A 102 -17.79 -30.06 7.30
C PHE A 102 -17.67 -28.64 7.85
N VAL A 103 -16.45 -28.18 8.15
CA VAL A 103 -16.19 -26.82 8.63
C VAL A 103 -16.61 -25.79 7.56
N ARG A 104 -16.34 -26.06 6.28
CA ARG A 104 -16.83 -25.25 5.16
C ARG A 104 -18.35 -25.14 5.17
N ASP A 105 -19.08 -26.28 5.26
CA ASP A 105 -20.53 -26.31 5.23
C ASP A 105 -21.15 -25.58 6.44
N ALA A 106 -20.54 -25.70 7.63
CA ALA A 106 -20.94 -24.95 8.81
C ALA A 106 -20.76 -23.44 8.62
N LEU A 107 -19.68 -23.00 7.95
CA LEU A 107 -19.42 -21.60 7.66
C LEU A 107 -20.36 -21.04 6.59
N THR A 108 -20.58 -21.79 5.53
CA THR A 108 -21.44 -21.35 4.40
C THR A 108 -22.93 -21.39 4.74
N GLY A 109 -23.34 -22.18 5.75
CA GLY A 109 -24.72 -22.39 6.15
C GLY A 109 -25.38 -23.53 5.42
N ASP A 110 -24.63 -24.36 4.71
CA ASP A 110 -25.11 -25.61 4.12
C ASP A 110 -25.34 -26.68 5.22
N TYR A 111 -24.71 -26.49 6.39
CA TYR A 111 -24.94 -27.24 7.59
C TYR A 111 -25.38 -26.31 8.75
N PRO A 112 -26.34 -26.73 9.61
CA PRO A 112 -27.15 -27.96 9.58
C PRO A 112 -28.23 -27.90 8.48
N PRO A 113 -28.80 -29.08 8.12
CA PRO A 113 -29.87 -29.11 7.12
C PRO A 113 -31.10 -28.32 7.56
N ALA A 114 -31.87 -27.82 6.61
CA ALA A 114 -33.03 -26.96 6.87
C ALA A 114 -34.06 -27.52 7.85
N GLY A 115 -34.19 -28.86 7.91
CA GLY A 115 -35.08 -29.57 8.85
C GLY A 115 -34.58 -29.69 10.29
N ALA A 116 -33.36 -29.27 10.59
CA ALA A 116 -32.82 -29.31 11.96
C ALA A 116 -33.57 -28.34 12.90
N ALA A 117 -33.55 -28.61 14.19
CA ALA A 117 -34.17 -27.76 15.19
C ALA A 117 -33.60 -26.31 15.11
N ARG A 118 -34.46 -25.31 15.26
CA ARG A 118 -34.09 -23.91 15.18
C ARG A 118 -32.92 -23.54 16.10
N GLY A 119 -33.02 -23.95 17.39
CA GLY A 119 -31.96 -23.66 18.36
C GLY A 119 -30.60 -24.25 17.98
N TYR A 120 -30.58 -25.41 17.33
CA TYR A 120 -29.36 -26.02 16.82
C TYR A 120 -28.79 -25.25 15.64
N ARG A 121 -29.64 -24.88 14.66
CA ARG A 121 -29.23 -24.01 13.54
C ARG A 121 -28.64 -22.69 14.02
N ASP A 122 -29.30 -22.05 14.99
CA ASP A 122 -28.84 -20.80 15.59
C ASP A 122 -27.49 -20.94 16.30
N ALA A 123 -27.26 -22.09 16.96
CA ALA A 123 -26.00 -22.37 17.64
C ALA A 123 -24.82 -22.53 16.66
N VAL A 124 -25.02 -23.31 15.58
CA VAL A 124 -24.01 -23.44 14.52
C VAL A 124 -23.77 -22.12 13.81
N ALA A 125 -24.81 -21.35 13.52
CA ALA A 125 -24.66 -20.03 12.90
C ALA A 125 -23.89 -19.06 13.80
N ARG A 126 -24.14 -19.02 15.11
CA ARG A 126 -23.34 -18.22 16.07
C ARG A 126 -21.88 -18.65 16.12
N TRP A 127 -21.62 -19.96 16.04
CA TRP A 127 -20.26 -20.47 15.91
C TRP A 127 -19.57 -19.93 14.65
N ALA A 128 -20.23 -20.00 13.50
CA ALA A 128 -19.71 -19.47 12.22
C ALA A 128 -19.45 -17.96 12.28
N LEU A 129 -20.33 -17.17 12.91
CA LEU A 129 -20.13 -15.73 13.13
C LEU A 129 -18.92 -15.44 14.01
N THR A 130 -18.69 -16.28 15.03
CA THR A 130 -17.50 -16.15 15.89
C THR A 130 -16.24 -16.43 15.11
N LEU A 131 -16.19 -17.52 14.33
CA LEU A 131 -15.04 -17.84 13.50
C LEU A 131 -14.74 -16.73 12.48
N GLN A 132 -15.74 -16.25 11.74
CA GLN A 132 -15.52 -15.20 10.75
C GLN A 132 -15.03 -13.88 11.38
N GLN A 133 -15.34 -13.58 12.62
CA GLN A 133 -14.81 -12.42 13.33
C GLN A 133 -13.31 -12.59 13.65
N HIS A 134 -12.87 -13.80 13.98
CA HIS A 134 -11.47 -14.09 14.28
C HIS A 134 -10.56 -14.09 13.04
N THR A 135 -11.10 -14.40 11.86
CA THR A 135 -10.29 -14.41 10.62
C THR A 135 -9.64 -13.08 10.32
N GLY A 136 -10.29 -11.95 10.67
CA GLY A 136 -9.73 -10.61 10.51
C GLY A 136 -8.45 -10.39 11.33
N ALA A 137 -8.41 -10.88 12.58
CA ALA A 137 -7.22 -10.79 13.42
C ALA A 137 -6.06 -11.63 12.86
N VAL A 138 -6.37 -12.81 12.28
CA VAL A 138 -5.35 -13.65 11.64
C VAL A 138 -4.74 -12.94 10.42
N MET A 139 -5.58 -12.33 9.57
CA MET A 139 -5.06 -11.55 8.43
C MET A 139 -4.20 -10.37 8.89
N ALA A 140 -4.69 -9.55 9.82
CA ALA A 140 -3.95 -8.37 10.27
C ALA A 140 -2.61 -8.76 10.90
N LYS A 141 -2.60 -9.71 11.84
CA LYS A 141 -1.37 -10.06 12.57
C LYS A 141 -0.38 -10.88 11.76
N ALA A 142 -0.86 -11.88 11.00
CA ALA A 142 0.05 -12.73 10.23
C ALA A 142 0.53 -12.10 8.93
N VAL A 143 -0.33 -11.35 8.22
CA VAL A 143 0.04 -10.78 6.92
C VAL A 143 0.64 -9.41 7.10
N GLU A 144 -0.07 -8.49 7.74
CA GLU A 144 0.36 -7.10 7.81
C GLU A 144 1.46 -6.86 8.86
N ASP A 145 1.35 -7.53 10.03
CA ASP A 145 2.32 -7.35 11.12
C ASP A 145 3.44 -8.41 11.11
N THR A 146 3.43 -9.41 10.21
CA THR A 146 4.51 -10.41 10.13
C THR A 146 5.03 -10.56 8.70
N ALA A 147 4.20 -11.05 7.75
CA ALA A 147 4.68 -11.34 6.40
C ALA A 147 5.17 -10.08 5.65
N PHE A 148 4.61 -8.90 5.89
CA PHE A 148 5.14 -7.65 5.33
C PHE A 148 6.52 -7.27 5.89
N TYR A 149 6.89 -7.81 7.05
CA TYR A 149 8.22 -7.59 7.61
C TYR A 149 9.24 -8.68 7.26
N THR A 150 8.81 -9.81 6.72
CA THR A 150 9.71 -10.84 6.14
C THR A 150 9.95 -10.61 4.65
N CYS A 151 8.97 -10.10 3.91
CA CYS A 151 9.07 -9.79 2.49
C CYS A 151 9.76 -8.45 2.26
N THR A 152 11.07 -8.45 2.02
CA THR A 152 11.87 -7.22 1.89
C THR A 152 12.24 -6.85 0.46
N ARG A 153 11.77 -7.60 -0.54
CA ARG A 153 12.10 -7.37 -1.96
C ARG A 153 11.80 -5.96 -2.43
N PHE A 154 10.61 -5.45 -2.08
CA PHE A 154 10.20 -4.08 -2.36
C PHE A 154 9.16 -3.62 -1.35
N ILE A 155 9.61 -2.95 -0.28
CA ILE A 155 8.77 -2.64 0.89
C ILE A 155 7.62 -1.67 0.58
N ALA A 156 7.67 -0.94 -0.53
CA ALA A 156 6.56 -0.08 -0.96
C ALA A 156 5.28 -0.85 -1.32
N LEU A 157 5.36 -2.16 -1.60
CA LEU A 157 4.20 -3.02 -1.85
C LEU A 157 3.59 -3.60 -0.56
N ASN A 158 4.34 -3.55 0.54
CA ASN A 158 3.94 -4.08 1.84
C ASN A 158 3.02 -3.08 2.55
N GLU A 159 1.80 -2.96 2.07
CA GLU A 159 0.84 -1.99 2.58
C GLU A 159 -0.51 -2.65 2.88
N VAL A 160 -1.26 -2.10 3.83
CA VAL A 160 -2.59 -2.58 4.24
C VAL A 160 -3.46 -2.83 3.01
N GLY A 161 -3.97 -4.06 2.86
CA GLY A 161 -4.71 -4.49 1.69
C GLY A 161 -3.88 -4.71 0.41
N GLY A 162 -2.55 -4.56 0.48
CA GLY A 162 -1.62 -4.83 -0.62
C GLY A 162 -1.34 -6.30 -0.85
N ASP A 163 -0.78 -6.62 -2.01
CA ASP A 163 -0.31 -7.95 -2.39
C ASP A 163 1.07 -7.82 -3.06
N PRO A 164 2.17 -8.09 -2.32
CA PRO A 164 3.53 -7.97 -2.84
C PRO A 164 3.88 -8.89 -4.03
N ASP A 165 3.09 -9.94 -4.29
CA ASP A 165 3.24 -10.75 -5.50
C ASP A 165 2.64 -10.06 -6.75
N ARG A 166 1.91 -8.94 -6.56
CA ARG A 166 1.36 -8.11 -7.65
C ARG A 166 2.13 -6.81 -7.73
N PHE A 167 3.17 -6.78 -8.54
CA PHE A 167 4.09 -5.65 -8.64
C PHE A 167 3.44 -4.35 -9.15
N GLY A 168 2.40 -4.43 -9.96
CA GLY A 168 1.68 -3.27 -10.45
C GLY A 168 0.55 -3.64 -11.41
N ASP A 169 -0.13 -2.63 -11.91
CA ASP A 169 -1.17 -2.75 -12.91
C ASP A 169 -0.77 -1.96 -14.18
N ASP A 170 -1.19 -2.41 -15.34
CA ASP A 170 -1.15 -1.62 -16.56
C ASP A 170 -2.20 -0.48 -16.53
N VAL A 171 -2.11 0.42 -17.50
CA VAL A 171 -2.99 1.59 -17.59
C VAL A 171 -4.44 1.18 -17.82
N ASP A 172 -4.69 0.15 -18.63
CA ASP A 172 -6.03 -0.30 -18.94
C ASP A 172 -6.72 -0.89 -17.70
N ARG A 173 -5.99 -1.67 -16.91
CA ARG A 173 -6.49 -2.20 -15.64
C ARG A 173 -6.75 -1.12 -14.60
N PHE A 174 -5.88 -0.11 -14.53
CA PHE A 174 -6.12 1.06 -13.69
C PHE A 174 -7.44 1.75 -14.08
N HIS A 175 -7.67 1.98 -15.37
CA HIS A 175 -8.88 2.59 -15.88
C HIS A 175 -10.12 1.73 -15.61
N ALA A 176 -10.02 0.42 -15.84
CA ALA A 176 -11.12 -0.52 -15.58
C ALA A 176 -11.55 -0.50 -14.11
N ARG A 177 -10.58 -0.49 -13.19
CA ARG A 177 -10.83 -0.40 -11.74
C ARG A 177 -11.45 0.93 -11.33
N ALA A 178 -10.95 2.04 -11.88
CA ALA A 178 -11.50 3.37 -11.59
C ALA A 178 -12.96 3.50 -12.11
N ALA A 179 -13.24 2.98 -13.30
CA ALA A 179 -14.59 2.95 -13.85
C ALA A 179 -15.53 2.06 -13.02
N ALA A 180 -15.09 0.85 -12.65
CA ALA A 180 -15.85 -0.06 -11.80
C ALA A 180 -16.17 0.56 -10.43
N ARG A 181 -15.22 1.23 -9.79
CA ARG A 181 -15.44 1.96 -8.53
C ARG A 181 -16.45 3.09 -8.72
N GLY A 182 -16.34 3.85 -9.80
CA GLY A 182 -17.31 4.91 -10.12
C GLY A 182 -18.74 4.39 -10.27
N ALA A 183 -18.92 3.19 -10.82
CA ALA A 183 -20.22 2.56 -11.00
C ALA A 183 -20.76 1.91 -9.71
N ALA A 184 -19.92 1.17 -9.00
CA ALA A 184 -20.35 0.34 -7.86
C ALA A 184 -20.31 1.08 -6.51
N THR A 185 -19.27 1.88 -6.28
CA THR A 185 -19.02 2.54 -4.98
C THR A 185 -18.49 3.97 -5.18
N PRO A 186 -19.28 4.87 -5.80
CA PRO A 186 -18.82 6.22 -6.17
C PRO A 186 -18.41 7.11 -4.98
N HIS A 187 -18.81 6.74 -3.77
CA HIS A 187 -18.48 7.45 -2.54
C HIS A 187 -17.50 6.70 -1.64
N ALA A 188 -16.81 5.66 -2.16
CA ALA A 188 -15.73 4.99 -1.42
C ALA A 188 -14.63 6.00 -1.06
N LEU A 189 -14.09 5.91 0.16
CA LEU A 189 -12.96 6.73 0.59
C LEU A 189 -11.70 6.35 -0.21
N LEU A 190 -10.94 7.35 -0.61
CA LEU A 190 -9.66 7.23 -1.30
C LEU A 190 -8.55 7.74 -0.37
N ALA A 191 -8.01 6.86 0.45
CA ALA A 191 -6.87 7.17 1.30
C ALA A 191 -5.57 6.66 0.66
N THR A 192 -4.53 7.44 0.73
CA THR A 192 -3.15 7.07 0.39
C THR A 192 -2.29 6.87 1.64
N MET A 193 -2.76 7.35 2.77
CA MET A 193 -2.14 7.18 4.07
C MET A 193 -3.20 7.21 5.16
N THR A 194 -2.99 6.45 6.22
CA THR A 194 -3.75 6.47 7.47
C THR A 194 -2.79 6.33 8.65
N HIS A 195 -3.30 6.36 9.87
CA HIS A 195 -2.53 6.09 11.08
C HIS A 195 -1.94 4.65 11.13
N ASP A 196 -2.40 3.75 10.25
CA ASP A 196 -2.05 2.32 10.24
C ASP A 196 -1.31 1.88 8.96
N THR A 197 -1.03 2.78 8.04
CA THR A 197 -0.21 2.46 6.87
C THR A 197 1.24 2.19 7.26
N LYS A 198 1.88 1.25 6.55
CA LYS A 198 3.25 0.81 6.83
C LYS A 198 4.29 1.87 6.47
N LEU A 199 4.00 2.71 5.50
CA LEU A 199 4.85 3.83 5.08
C LEU A 199 4.00 5.07 4.77
N GLY A 200 4.59 6.25 4.90
CA GLY A 200 4.01 7.51 4.48
C GLY A 200 3.78 7.60 2.97
N GLU A 201 2.86 8.47 2.54
CA GLU A 201 2.51 8.64 1.12
C GLU A 201 3.74 8.97 0.27
N ASP A 202 4.55 9.91 0.72
CA ASP A 202 5.70 10.38 -0.04
C ASP A 202 6.92 9.48 0.11
N THR A 203 7.03 8.75 1.22
CA THR A 203 7.99 7.65 1.37
C THR A 203 7.77 6.59 0.30
N ARG A 204 6.51 6.15 0.12
CA ARG A 204 6.16 5.21 -0.95
C ARG A 204 6.37 5.79 -2.33
N ALA A 205 6.04 7.07 -2.55
CA ALA A 205 6.26 7.73 -3.84
C ALA A 205 7.74 7.70 -4.26
N ARG A 206 8.66 7.94 -3.31
CA ARG A 206 10.11 7.79 -3.54
C ARG A 206 10.50 6.35 -3.86
N LEU A 207 9.97 5.39 -3.10
CA LEU A 207 10.25 3.99 -3.36
C LEU A 207 9.69 3.53 -4.71
N TYR A 208 8.49 3.97 -5.09
CA TYR A 208 7.95 3.67 -6.44
C TYR A 208 8.90 4.14 -7.54
N ALA A 209 9.58 5.27 -7.36
CA ALA A 209 10.56 5.77 -8.31
C ALA A 209 11.76 4.81 -8.50
N LEU A 210 12.11 3.99 -7.51
CA LEU A 210 13.15 2.96 -7.67
C LEU A 210 12.81 1.95 -8.76
N SER A 211 11.52 1.66 -8.97
CA SER A 211 11.07 0.80 -10.07
C SER A 211 11.30 1.37 -11.45
N GLU A 212 11.57 2.67 -11.55
CA GLU A 212 11.89 3.36 -12.79
C GLU A 212 13.39 3.29 -13.13
N ILE A 213 14.24 2.99 -12.13
CA ILE A 213 15.69 2.92 -12.22
C ILE A 213 16.27 1.61 -11.64
N PRO A 214 15.72 0.42 -11.99
CA PRO A 214 16.04 -0.82 -11.28
C PRO A 214 17.51 -1.23 -11.38
N ALA A 215 18.17 -0.99 -12.50
CA ALA A 215 19.59 -1.30 -12.68
C ALA A 215 20.50 -0.42 -11.81
N GLU A 216 20.17 0.87 -11.67
CA GLU A 216 20.89 1.77 -10.78
C GLU A 216 20.70 1.35 -9.32
N TRP A 217 19.46 1.03 -8.92
CA TRP A 217 19.15 0.59 -7.58
C TRP A 217 19.91 -0.69 -7.20
N ASP A 218 19.93 -1.70 -8.08
CA ASP A 218 20.67 -2.94 -7.85
C ASP A 218 22.19 -2.69 -7.67
N ALA A 219 22.76 -1.81 -8.51
CA ALA A 219 24.17 -1.43 -8.38
C ALA A 219 24.47 -0.71 -7.05
N TRP A 220 23.59 0.18 -6.61
CA TRP A 220 23.74 0.89 -5.33
C TRP A 220 23.67 -0.06 -4.13
N VAL A 221 22.71 -0.96 -4.13
CA VAL A 221 22.57 -1.96 -3.05
C VAL A 221 23.84 -2.81 -2.94
N ARG A 222 24.37 -3.32 -4.06
CA ARG A 222 25.61 -4.11 -4.06
C ARG A 222 26.81 -3.33 -3.52
N GLU A 223 26.96 -2.08 -3.96
CA GLU A 223 28.02 -1.19 -3.46
C GLU A 223 27.90 -0.96 -1.96
N TRP A 224 26.69 -0.62 -1.47
CA TRP A 224 26.45 -0.36 -0.05
C TRP A 224 26.64 -1.60 0.81
N THR A 225 26.18 -2.77 0.36
CA THR A 225 26.41 -4.03 1.07
C THR A 225 27.90 -4.35 1.19
N ALA A 226 28.67 -4.16 0.12
CA ALA A 226 30.12 -4.37 0.18
C ALA A 226 30.81 -3.36 1.12
N MET A 227 30.43 -2.08 1.05
CA MET A 227 30.96 -0.99 1.87
C MET A 227 30.66 -1.17 3.36
N ASN A 228 29.43 -1.55 3.70
CA ASN A 228 28.92 -1.62 5.05
C ASN A 228 29.18 -2.97 5.75
N ARG A 229 29.72 -3.95 5.06
CA ARG A 229 30.04 -5.28 5.63
C ARG A 229 30.90 -5.20 6.89
N ARG A 230 31.79 -4.20 6.97
CA ARG A 230 32.67 -3.94 8.13
C ARG A 230 31.89 -3.58 9.41
N HIS A 231 30.63 -3.18 9.30
CA HIS A 231 29.78 -2.76 10.41
C HIS A 231 28.82 -3.86 10.88
N LEU A 232 28.80 -5.03 10.21
CA LEU A 232 28.03 -6.18 10.65
C LEU A 232 28.55 -6.72 11.98
N THR A 233 27.65 -7.18 12.83
CA THR A 233 27.97 -7.80 14.12
C THR A 233 27.51 -9.26 14.08
N ILE A 234 28.31 -10.19 14.60
CA ILE A 234 27.87 -11.58 14.73
C ILE A 234 27.10 -11.74 16.04
N VAL A 235 25.85 -12.17 15.95
CA VAL A 235 24.97 -12.48 17.08
C VAL A 235 24.54 -13.94 16.95
N ASN A 236 24.87 -14.77 17.91
CA ASN A 236 24.57 -16.21 17.90
C ASN A 236 24.99 -16.95 16.60
N GLY A 237 26.12 -16.54 16.02
CA GLY A 237 26.66 -17.14 14.79
C GLY A 237 26.04 -16.61 13.49
N VAL A 238 25.18 -15.62 13.53
CA VAL A 238 24.53 -15.00 12.37
C VAL A 238 24.93 -13.52 12.26
N GLU A 239 25.16 -13.04 11.04
CA GLU A 239 25.42 -11.62 10.76
C GLU A 239 24.16 -10.78 11.02
N ALA A 240 24.29 -9.66 11.76
CA ALA A 240 23.23 -8.69 12.08
C ALA A 240 23.64 -7.28 11.61
N PRO A 241 22.81 -6.59 10.81
CA PRO A 241 21.56 -7.07 10.19
C PRO A 241 21.79 -8.27 9.26
N ASP A 242 20.76 -9.10 9.07
CA ASP A 242 20.77 -10.08 8.00
C ASP A 242 20.57 -9.38 6.63
N PRO A 243 20.82 -10.07 5.49
CA PRO A 243 20.69 -9.45 4.16
C PRO A 243 19.31 -8.89 3.84
N ALA A 244 18.24 -9.45 4.41
CA ALA A 244 16.88 -8.98 4.21
C ALA A 244 16.62 -7.69 5.01
N GLU A 245 17.08 -7.63 6.25
CA GLU A 245 17.03 -6.45 7.10
C GLU A 245 17.89 -5.32 6.53
N GLU A 246 19.08 -5.62 6.03
CA GLU A 246 19.96 -4.65 5.39
C GLU A 246 19.30 -4.03 4.14
N LEU A 247 18.71 -4.85 3.26
CA LEU A 247 17.98 -4.36 2.09
C LEU A 247 16.78 -3.50 2.47
N ARG A 248 16.06 -3.86 3.54
CA ARG A 248 14.95 -3.05 4.09
C ARG A 248 15.44 -1.70 4.57
N LEU A 249 16.56 -1.67 5.30
CA LEU A 249 17.15 -0.43 5.80
C LEU A 249 17.54 0.51 4.66
N TYR A 250 18.16 0.00 3.59
CA TYR A 250 18.53 0.84 2.44
C TYR A 250 17.30 1.45 1.76
N GLN A 251 16.21 0.70 1.61
CA GLN A 251 14.95 1.24 1.10
C GLN A 251 14.37 2.28 2.05
N ALA A 252 14.34 2.03 3.35
CA ALA A 252 13.86 2.99 4.34
C ALA A 252 14.69 4.27 4.32
N ILE A 253 16.02 4.16 4.25
CA ILE A 253 16.94 5.32 4.20
C ILE A 253 16.62 6.22 3.01
N VAL A 254 16.54 5.69 1.79
CA VAL A 254 16.24 6.51 0.61
C VAL A 254 14.82 7.05 0.63
N GLY A 255 13.88 6.29 1.19
CA GLY A 255 12.47 6.67 1.33
C GLY A 255 12.26 7.89 2.24
N ILE A 256 12.98 7.96 3.36
CA ILE A 256 12.79 9.02 4.37
C ILE A 256 13.96 10.04 4.42
N TRP A 257 14.91 9.97 3.48
CA TRP A 257 16.05 10.89 3.46
C TRP A 257 15.58 12.34 3.52
N PRO A 258 16.10 13.16 4.46
CA PRO A 258 15.68 14.55 4.61
C PRO A 258 16.04 15.39 3.38
N LEU A 259 15.17 16.33 3.01
CA LEU A 259 15.39 17.24 1.89
C LEU A 259 16.33 18.41 2.23
N GLY A 260 16.49 18.71 3.53
CA GLY A 260 17.40 19.72 4.05
C GLY A 260 18.27 19.14 5.17
N ASP A 261 19.21 19.92 5.67
CA ASP A 261 20.13 19.50 6.74
C ASP A 261 19.47 19.50 8.13
N GLU A 262 18.34 20.18 8.28
CA GLU A 262 17.69 20.49 9.57
C GLU A 262 17.18 19.28 10.37
N ARG A 263 17.07 18.09 9.77
CA ARG A 263 16.49 16.89 10.40
C ARG A 263 17.38 15.65 10.29
N ARG A 264 18.66 15.85 10.08
CA ARG A 264 19.60 14.73 9.93
C ARG A 264 19.80 13.96 11.24
N ASP A 265 19.80 14.68 12.36
CA ASP A 265 19.98 14.09 13.70
C ASP A 265 18.81 13.15 14.07
N GLU A 266 17.59 13.47 13.64
CA GLU A 266 16.41 12.63 13.85
C GLU A 266 16.38 11.36 12.97
N LEU A 267 17.11 11.35 11.85
CA LEU A 267 17.06 10.24 10.88
C LEU A 267 17.54 8.92 11.49
N GLY A 268 18.65 8.98 12.25
CA GLY A 268 19.22 7.81 12.90
C GLY A 268 18.26 7.17 13.89
N ASP A 269 17.69 7.97 14.80
CA ASP A 269 16.77 7.46 15.83
C ASP A 269 15.48 6.89 15.22
N ARG A 270 14.96 7.50 14.17
CA ARG A 270 13.78 6.99 13.44
C ARG A 270 14.05 5.65 12.77
N LEU A 271 15.23 5.51 12.12
CA LEU A 271 15.63 4.25 11.48
C LEU A 271 15.90 3.14 12.50
N ILE A 272 16.50 3.48 13.65
CA ILE A 272 16.73 2.53 14.75
C ILE A 272 15.40 2.02 15.30
N ALA A 273 14.46 2.94 15.60
CA ALA A 273 13.13 2.55 16.06
C ALA A 273 12.39 1.69 15.05
N TYR A 274 12.48 2.02 13.76
CA TYR A 274 11.89 1.23 12.66
C TYR A 274 12.53 -0.16 12.55
N ALA A 275 13.87 -0.24 12.60
CA ALA A 275 14.60 -1.51 12.52
C ALA A 275 14.23 -2.44 13.68
N ALA A 276 14.20 -1.92 14.90
CA ALA A 276 13.80 -2.66 16.09
C ALA A 276 12.36 -3.18 15.99
N LYS A 277 11.42 -2.33 15.55
CA LYS A 277 10.04 -2.74 15.30
C LYS A 277 9.98 -3.83 14.23
N ALA A 278 10.61 -3.61 13.08
CA ALA A 278 10.60 -4.55 11.97
C ALA A 278 11.17 -5.93 12.36
N ALA A 279 12.24 -5.98 13.12
CA ALA A 279 12.82 -7.24 13.61
C ALA A 279 11.88 -7.98 14.57
N ASN A 280 11.19 -7.24 15.47
CA ASN A 280 10.24 -7.85 16.40
C ASN A 280 8.95 -8.34 15.71
N GLU A 281 8.46 -7.62 14.69
CA GLU A 281 7.27 -8.03 13.91
C GLU A 281 7.59 -9.19 12.94
N ALA A 282 8.79 -9.25 12.39
CA ALA A 282 9.20 -10.32 11.49
C ALA A 282 9.27 -11.70 12.15
N HIS A 283 9.45 -11.77 13.47
CA HIS A 283 9.57 -13.00 14.25
C HIS A 283 10.71 -13.95 13.78
N VAL A 284 11.75 -13.40 13.15
CA VAL A 284 12.90 -14.20 12.64
C VAL A 284 14.01 -14.27 13.70
N HIS A 285 14.53 -13.11 14.10
CA HIS A 285 15.64 -13.01 15.06
C HIS A 285 15.21 -12.46 16.41
N SER A 286 14.06 -11.81 16.48
CA SER A 286 13.47 -11.23 17.68
C SER A 286 11.94 -11.29 17.60
N SER A 287 11.25 -11.10 18.71
CA SER A 287 9.80 -10.92 18.75
C SER A 287 9.40 -10.08 19.97
N TRP A 288 8.19 -9.52 19.98
CA TRP A 288 7.68 -8.77 21.14
C TRP A 288 7.58 -9.62 22.41
N GLN A 289 7.32 -10.93 22.28
CA GLN A 289 7.22 -11.86 23.39
C GLN A 289 8.59 -12.36 23.88
N ARG A 290 9.57 -12.46 22.97
CA ARG A 290 10.92 -12.94 23.24
C ARG A 290 11.93 -12.05 22.56
N GLN A 291 12.14 -10.87 23.16
CA GLN A 291 13.00 -9.86 22.57
C GLN A 291 14.49 -10.27 22.64
N ASN A 292 15.13 -10.32 21.49
CA ASN A 292 16.58 -10.51 21.41
C ASN A 292 17.27 -9.14 21.48
N THR A 293 17.59 -8.71 22.69
CA THR A 293 18.18 -7.39 22.93
C THR A 293 19.57 -7.23 22.29
N GLU A 294 20.34 -8.32 22.15
CA GLU A 294 21.64 -8.29 21.50
C GLU A 294 21.49 -8.05 19.98
N TRP A 295 20.51 -8.68 19.34
CA TRP A 295 20.17 -8.44 17.93
C TRP A 295 19.73 -6.99 17.70
N ILE A 296 18.82 -6.49 18.52
CA ILE A 296 18.35 -5.09 18.42
C ILE A 296 19.50 -4.11 18.61
N ALA A 297 20.40 -4.35 19.58
CA ALA A 297 21.58 -3.52 19.77
C ALA A 297 22.56 -3.59 18.59
N ALA A 298 22.64 -4.73 17.90
CA ALA A 298 23.45 -4.87 16.69
C ALA A 298 22.88 -4.04 15.52
N LEU A 299 21.54 -4.04 15.35
CA LEU A 299 20.86 -3.18 14.37
C LEU A 299 21.11 -1.70 14.64
N GLU A 300 21.01 -1.28 15.91
CA GLU A 300 21.29 0.10 16.31
C GLU A 300 22.75 0.49 15.98
N ARG A 301 23.73 -0.35 16.36
CA ARG A 301 25.15 -0.10 16.05
C ARG A 301 25.37 0.03 14.55
N PHE A 302 24.76 -0.84 13.75
CA PHE A 302 24.87 -0.78 12.29
C PHE A 302 24.33 0.53 11.73
N VAL A 303 23.11 0.92 12.11
CA VAL A 303 22.48 2.18 11.63
C VAL A 303 23.33 3.39 12.03
N ARG A 304 23.81 3.47 13.28
CA ARG A 304 24.67 4.56 13.71
C ARG A 304 25.98 4.58 12.92
N ALA A 305 26.64 3.44 12.77
CA ALA A 305 27.91 3.35 12.08
C ALA A 305 27.85 3.80 10.62
N ILE A 306 26.82 3.40 9.86
CA ILE A 306 26.67 3.82 8.46
C ILE A 306 26.26 5.30 8.32
N LEU A 307 25.53 5.86 9.29
CA LEU A 307 25.13 7.27 9.27
C LEU A 307 26.21 8.22 9.85
N ASP A 308 27.16 7.70 10.62
CA ASP A 308 28.30 8.48 11.15
C ASP A 308 29.55 8.38 10.24
N ASP A 309 29.51 7.60 9.17
CA ASP A 309 30.63 7.40 8.25
C ASP A 309 30.87 8.66 7.39
N GLY A 310 31.59 9.61 7.95
CA GLY A 310 31.96 10.86 7.30
C GLY A 310 33.10 10.77 6.29
N ALA A 311 33.59 9.56 5.95
CA ALA A 311 34.64 9.38 4.97
C ALA A 311 34.19 9.89 3.57
N PRO A 312 35.10 10.51 2.79
CA PRO A 312 34.76 11.00 1.43
C PRO A 312 34.25 9.91 0.49
N ASP A 313 34.64 8.66 0.71
CA ASP A 313 34.25 7.45 0.00
C ASP A 313 33.29 6.56 0.84
N GLY A 314 32.75 7.09 1.93
CA GLY A 314 31.86 6.37 2.85
C GLY A 314 30.41 6.36 2.40
N PHE A 315 29.57 5.64 3.19
CA PHE A 315 28.17 5.45 2.88
C PHE A 315 27.39 6.78 2.74
N LEU A 316 27.65 7.77 3.63
CA LEU A 316 26.97 9.07 3.57
C LEU A 316 27.28 9.83 2.25
N ALA A 317 28.53 9.80 1.80
CA ALA A 317 28.94 10.43 0.56
C ALA A 317 28.25 9.78 -0.66
N SER A 318 28.08 8.45 -0.59
CA SER A 318 27.45 7.65 -1.63
C SER A 318 25.91 7.79 -1.64
N VAL A 319 25.25 7.74 -0.47
CA VAL A 319 23.76 7.74 -0.40
C VAL A 319 23.15 9.10 -0.68
N ARG A 320 23.77 10.19 -0.28
CA ARG A 320 23.23 11.56 -0.37
C ARG A 320 22.79 11.95 -1.79
N PRO A 321 23.64 11.89 -2.83
CA PRO A 321 23.23 12.25 -4.21
C PRO A 321 22.18 11.28 -4.75
N ARG A 322 22.23 10.00 -4.37
CA ARG A 322 21.29 8.96 -4.81
C ARG A 322 19.90 9.17 -4.19
N ALA A 323 19.83 9.43 -2.89
CA ALA A 323 18.60 9.77 -2.21
C ALA A 323 17.98 11.08 -2.74
N ARG A 324 18.81 12.07 -3.09
CA ARG A 324 18.36 13.29 -3.75
C ARG A 324 17.71 12.98 -5.11
N ARG A 325 18.34 12.15 -5.95
CA ARG A 325 17.78 11.71 -7.23
C ARG A 325 16.46 10.97 -7.06
N VAL A 326 16.38 10.07 -6.08
CA VAL A 326 15.13 9.35 -5.75
C VAL A 326 14.04 10.32 -5.29
N ALA A 327 14.40 11.34 -4.50
CA ALA A 327 13.46 12.36 -4.04
C ALA A 327 12.89 13.20 -5.19
N GLU A 328 13.71 13.57 -6.16
CA GLU A 328 13.29 14.32 -7.36
C GLU A 328 12.31 13.51 -8.24
N LEU A 329 12.59 12.23 -8.47
CA LEU A 329 11.65 11.34 -9.15
C LEU A 329 10.39 11.13 -8.34
N GLY A 330 10.53 10.90 -7.02
CA GLY A 330 9.44 10.68 -6.08
C GLY A 330 8.50 11.88 -5.96
N MET A 331 8.99 13.09 -6.10
CA MET A 331 8.18 14.32 -6.15
C MET A 331 7.15 14.25 -7.29
N THR A 332 7.58 13.87 -8.49
CA THR A 332 6.68 13.70 -9.65
C THR A 332 5.61 12.63 -9.37
N VAL A 333 6.02 11.49 -8.82
CA VAL A 333 5.09 10.40 -8.45
C VAL A 333 4.08 10.85 -7.40
N SER A 334 4.53 11.57 -6.37
CA SER A 334 3.67 12.08 -5.31
C SER A 334 2.64 13.08 -5.82
N LEU A 335 3.04 14.06 -6.64
CA LEU A 335 2.11 15.03 -7.23
C LEU A 335 1.09 14.33 -8.13
N ALA A 336 1.50 13.35 -8.93
CA ALA A 336 0.61 12.54 -9.76
C ALA A 336 -0.41 11.76 -8.89
N GLN A 337 0.05 11.14 -7.81
CA GLN A 337 -0.78 10.40 -6.87
C GLN A 337 -1.83 11.30 -6.19
N VAL A 338 -1.43 12.47 -5.71
CA VAL A 338 -2.36 13.48 -5.13
C VAL A 338 -3.39 13.92 -6.17
N ALA A 339 -2.97 14.24 -7.39
CA ALA A 339 -3.86 14.65 -8.45
C ALA A 339 -4.88 13.55 -8.81
N ILE A 340 -4.44 12.29 -8.90
CA ILE A 340 -5.34 11.13 -9.12
C ILE A 340 -6.32 10.99 -7.94
N LYS A 341 -5.84 11.01 -6.69
CA LYS A 341 -6.67 10.88 -5.49
C LYS A 341 -7.79 11.93 -5.47
N LEU A 342 -7.45 13.17 -5.81
CA LEU A 342 -8.38 14.30 -5.78
C LEU A 342 -9.32 14.36 -6.99
N THR A 343 -9.10 13.61 -8.07
CA THR A 343 -9.92 13.69 -9.29
C THR A 343 -10.60 12.37 -9.68
N ALA A 344 -10.08 11.22 -9.26
CA ALA A 344 -10.69 9.91 -9.53
C ALA A 344 -12.07 9.74 -8.87
N PRO A 345 -12.89 8.75 -9.29
CA PRO A 345 -14.13 8.40 -8.60
C PRO A 345 -13.86 8.00 -7.15
N GLY A 346 -14.58 8.61 -6.22
CA GLY A 346 -14.44 8.41 -4.77
C GLY A 346 -14.38 9.73 -4.01
N VAL A 347 -14.32 9.62 -2.68
CA VAL A 347 -14.15 10.73 -1.75
C VAL A 347 -12.71 10.73 -1.23
N PRO A 348 -11.90 11.72 -1.59
CA PRO A 348 -10.50 11.75 -1.16
C PRO A 348 -10.39 12.01 0.34
N ASP A 349 -9.53 11.24 0.99
CA ASP A 349 -9.08 11.46 2.35
C ASP A 349 -7.65 11.99 2.36
N ILE A 350 -7.38 12.94 3.25
CA ILE A 350 -6.05 13.53 3.45
C ILE A 350 -5.69 13.35 4.92
N TYR A 351 -4.79 12.41 5.18
CA TYR A 351 -4.30 12.18 6.53
C TYR A 351 -3.55 13.41 7.04
N GLN A 352 -3.57 13.63 8.36
CA GLN A 352 -2.94 14.78 9.01
C GLN A 352 -1.48 14.95 8.56
N GLY A 353 -1.15 16.12 8.06
CA GLY A 353 0.21 16.45 7.60
C GLY A 353 0.51 16.15 6.13
N GLN A 354 -0.36 15.39 5.44
CA GLN A 354 -0.16 14.99 4.04
C GLN A 354 -0.27 16.11 3.02
N GLU A 355 -0.77 17.27 3.39
CA GLU A 355 -0.87 18.43 2.50
C GLU A 355 0.48 18.99 2.07
N THR A 356 1.57 18.70 2.81
CA THR A 356 2.98 18.87 2.40
C THR A 356 3.64 17.51 2.29
N TRP A 357 4.98 17.45 2.11
CA TRP A 357 5.69 16.15 2.09
C TRP A 357 5.58 15.44 3.45
N ASP A 358 5.23 14.16 3.40
CA ASP A 358 5.20 13.25 4.55
C ASP A 358 6.11 12.05 4.29
N PHE A 359 7.30 12.07 4.90
CA PHE A 359 8.29 11.00 4.82
C PHE A 359 8.28 10.16 6.09
N SER A 360 7.11 9.67 6.47
CA SER A 360 6.96 8.82 7.64
C SER A 360 7.21 7.34 7.31
N LEU A 361 7.69 6.62 8.32
CA LEU A 361 7.67 5.17 8.42
C LEU A 361 6.38 4.72 9.14
N VAL A 362 6.28 3.44 9.51
CA VAL A 362 5.15 2.89 10.25
C VAL A 362 5.02 3.53 11.64
N ASP A 363 3.86 3.36 12.26
CA ASP A 363 3.63 3.83 13.62
C ASP A 363 4.75 3.41 14.61
N PRO A 364 5.13 4.25 15.57
CA PRO A 364 4.55 5.56 15.90
C PRO A 364 5.03 6.73 15.02
N ASP A 365 5.93 6.52 14.06
CA ASP A 365 6.55 7.59 13.27
C ASP A 365 5.52 8.39 12.46
N ASN A 366 4.52 7.73 11.88
CA ASN A 366 3.43 8.37 11.13
C ASN A 366 2.36 9.05 12.02
N ARG A 367 2.53 9.04 13.33
CA ARG A 367 1.63 9.70 14.31
C ARG A 367 2.32 10.85 15.06
N ARG A 368 3.49 11.27 14.58
CA ARG A 368 4.20 12.42 15.15
C ARG A 368 3.34 13.70 15.05
N PRO A 369 3.50 14.65 15.98
CA PRO A 369 2.81 15.93 15.92
C PRO A 369 3.04 16.65 14.59
N VAL A 370 1.97 17.21 14.03
CA VAL A 370 2.03 17.98 12.79
C VAL A 370 2.34 19.44 13.09
N ASP A 371 3.34 20.00 12.41
CA ASP A 371 3.66 21.42 12.50
C ASP A 371 2.66 22.26 11.66
N TYR A 372 1.54 22.59 12.27
CA TYR A 372 0.50 23.41 11.65
C TYR A 372 0.92 24.89 11.50
N ALA A 373 1.87 25.38 12.30
CA ALA A 373 2.37 26.75 12.17
C ALA A 373 3.12 26.92 10.85
N ARG A 374 4.03 25.99 10.53
CA ARG A 374 4.75 25.96 9.25
C ARG A 374 3.77 25.86 8.07
N ARG A 375 2.75 24.99 8.16
CA ARG A 375 1.76 24.82 7.08
C ARG A 375 0.95 26.08 6.84
N ARG A 376 0.60 26.78 7.88
CA ARG A 376 -0.11 28.06 7.81
C ARG A 376 0.75 29.12 7.12
N ALA A 377 2.00 29.25 7.53
CA ALA A 377 2.95 30.17 6.92
C ALA A 377 3.18 29.88 5.42
N LEU A 378 3.29 28.60 5.06
CA LEU A 378 3.38 28.21 3.64
C LEU A 378 2.08 28.58 2.88
N ALA A 379 0.91 28.35 3.48
CA ALA A 379 -0.38 28.62 2.84
C ALA A 379 -0.61 30.12 2.59
N GLU A 380 -0.18 30.99 3.48
CA GLU A 380 -0.26 32.44 3.34
C GLU A 380 0.54 32.98 2.16
N GLY A 381 1.68 32.38 1.83
CA GLY A 381 2.56 32.77 0.73
C GLY A 381 2.24 32.14 -0.63
N LEU A 382 1.28 31.22 -0.72
CA LEU A 382 1.08 30.40 -1.94
C LEU A 382 0.66 31.23 -3.17
N ASP A 383 -0.21 32.22 -3.00
CA ASP A 383 -0.78 32.96 -4.13
C ASP A 383 0.22 33.98 -4.73
N ALA A 384 1.30 34.29 -4.01
CA ALA A 384 2.37 35.17 -4.49
C ALA A 384 3.45 34.42 -5.32
N ARG A 385 3.44 33.09 -5.30
CA ARG A 385 4.45 32.25 -6.01
C ARG A 385 3.88 31.67 -7.29
N SER A 386 4.61 31.76 -8.38
CA SER A 386 4.28 31.05 -9.61
C SER A 386 4.47 29.54 -9.45
N TRP A 387 3.94 28.74 -10.38
CA TRP A 387 4.19 27.29 -10.39
C TRP A 387 5.65 26.96 -10.66
N ALA A 388 6.33 27.77 -11.48
CA ALA A 388 7.77 27.63 -11.72
C ALA A 388 8.59 27.86 -10.44
N ASP A 389 8.24 28.90 -9.65
CA ASP A 389 8.90 29.16 -8.36
C ASP A 389 8.67 28.00 -7.37
N LEU A 390 7.44 27.47 -7.32
CA LEU A 390 7.12 26.33 -6.48
C LEU A 390 7.85 25.05 -6.90
N ALA A 391 7.98 24.83 -8.21
CA ALA A 391 8.73 23.69 -8.74
C ALA A 391 10.24 23.86 -8.51
N GLY A 392 10.78 25.08 -8.59
CA GLY A 392 12.18 25.38 -8.30
C GLY A 392 12.56 25.21 -6.82
N ALA A 393 11.60 25.37 -5.91
CA ALA A 393 11.78 25.23 -4.47
C ALA A 393 10.93 24.09 -3.90
N TRP A 394 10.75 23.02 -4.67
CA TRP A 394 9.82 21.92 -4.36
C TRP A 394 10.08 21.27 -2.98
N GLU A 395 11.29 21.39 -2.45
CA GLU A 395 11.69 20.79 -1.18
C GLU A 395 10.88 21.30 0.02
N ASP A 396 10.40 22.54 -0.02
CA ASP A 396 9.61 23.14 1.07
C ASP A 396 8.20 22.53 1.22
N GLY A 397 7.73 21.81 0.20
CA GLY A 397 6.42 21.16 0.17
C GLY A 397 5.26 22.08 -0.25
N ALA A 398 5.52 23.36 -0.50
CA ALA A 398 4.48 24.32 -0.89
C ALA A 398 3.80 23.94 -2.21
N ILE A 399 4.52 23.31 -3.13
CA ILE A 399 3.98 22.84 -4.42
C ILE A 399 2.86 21.79 -4.21
N LYS A 400 3.04 20.84 -3.30
CA LYS A 400 2.04 19.82 -2.96
C LYS A 400 0.86 20.44 -2.25
N LEU A 401 1.11 21.35 -1.31
CA LEU A 401 0.07 22.09 -0.59
C LEU A 401 -0.81 22.91 -1.56
N ARG A 402 -0.20 23.63 -2.51
CA ARG A 402 -0.93 24.38 -3.51
C ARG A 402 -1.77 23.48 -4.42
N LEU A 403 -1.19 22.39 -4.91
CA LEU A 403 -1.90 21.43 -5.76
C LEU A 403 -3.13 20.86 -5.02
N THR A 404 -2.94 20.44 -3.76
CA THR A 404 -4.01 19.92 -2.92
C THR A 404 -5.12 20.96 -2.73
N ARG A 405 -4.76 22.19 -2.36
CA ARG A 405 -5.72 23.30 -2.17
C ARG A 405 -6.51 23.60 -3.44
N ASP A 406 -5.82 23.74 -4.56
CA ASP A 406 -6.45 24.16 -5.81
C ASP A 406 -7.36 23.06 -6.37
N LEU A 407 -7.01 21.79 -6.21
CA LEU A 407 -7.87 20.66 -6.59
C LEU A 407 -9.08 20.49 -5.63
N LEU A 408 -8.93 20.75 -4.35
CA LEU A 408 -10.06 20.77 -3.41
C LEU A 408 -11.03 21.93 -3.75
N ARG A 409 -10.52 23.10 -4.11
CA ARG A 409 -11.32 24.22 -4.60
C ARG A 409 -12.04 23.87 -5.90
N LEU A 410 -11.39 23.18 -6.83
CA LEU A 410 -12.02 22.68 -8.06
C LEU A 410 -13.15 21.70 -7.73
N ARG A 411 -12.93 20.76 -6.84
CA ARG A 411 -13.99 19.82 -6.39
C ARG A 411 -15.18 20.55 -5.79
N ALA A 412 -14.95 21.58 -4.97
CA ALA A 412 -16.01 22.38 -4.36
C ALA A 412 -16.84 23.17 -5.40
N ARG A 413 -16.17 23.68 -6.46
CA ARG A 413 -16.86 24.38 -7.56
C ARG A 413 -17.60 23.43 -8.51
N ARG A 414 -17.16 22.18 -8.63
CA ARG A 414 -17.67 21.20 -9.60
C ARG A 414 -18.19 19.91 -8.93
N PRO A 415 -19.13 20.03 -7.98
CA PRO A 415 -19.70 18.85 -7.34
C PRO A 415 -20.44 17.94 -8.34
N ASP A 416 -21.00 18.50 -9.41
CA ASP A 416 -21.61 17.80 -10.52
C ASP A 416 -20.65 16.82 -11.20
N VAL A 417 -19.39 17.22 -11.38
CA VAL A 417 -18.34 16.42 -12.01
C VAL A 417 -17.81 15.34 -11.07
N PHE A 418 -17.50 15.69 -9.83
CA PHE A 418 -16.76 14.79 -8.94
C PHE A 418 -17.65 13.83 -8.15
N ALA A 419 -18.89 14.23 -7.81
CA ALA A 419 -19.81 13.37 -7.08
C ALA A 419 -20.61 12.43 -7.99
N ARG A 420 -20.95 12.86 -9.21
CA ARG A 420 -21.87 12.15 -10.11
C ARG A 420 -21.37 12.00 -11.54
N GLY A 421 -20.25 12.63 -11.89
CA GLY A 421 -19.74 12.64 -13.25
C GLY A 421 -19.18 11.29 -13.68
N ASP A 422 -19.35 10.97 -14.96
CA ASP A 422 -18.81 9.77 -15.57
C ASP A 422 -17.27 9.73 -15.48
N TYR A 423 -16.73 8.55 -15.57
CA TYR A 423 -15.29 8.31 -15.73
C TYR A 423 -15.02 7.79 -17.14
N ARG A 424 -14.07 8.42 -17.84
CA ARG A 424 -13.68 8.00 -19.20
C ARG A 424 -12.18 8.07 -19.39
N PRO A 425 -11.52 6.95 -19.75
CA PRO A 425 -10.10 6.95 -20.15
C PRO A 425 -9.84 7.86 -21.35
N ILE A 426 -8.64 8.44 -21.39
CA ILE A 426 -8.12 9.20 -22.54
C ILE A 426 -6.81 8.57 -22.93
N ALA A 427 -6.70 8.11 -24.18
CA ALA A 427 -5.48 7.54 -24.71
C ALA A 427 -4.51 8.64 -25.21
N ALA A 428 -3.24 8.48 -24.90
CA ALA A 428 -2.17 9.28 -25.48
C ALA A 428 -1.65 8.64 -26.77
N ARG A 429 -1.03 9.45 -27.63
CA ARG A 429 -0.33 9.04 -28.86
C ARG A 429 1.05 9.69 -28.92
N GLY A 430 1.98 9.08 -29.64
CA GLY A 430 3.36 9.57 -29.81
C GLY A 430 4.36 8.79 -28.96
N THR A 431 5.61 9.27 -28.96
CA THR A 431 6.77 8.56 -28.43
C THR A 431 6.63 8.17 -26.96
N HIS A 432 6.05 9.05 -26.13
CA HIS A 432 5.89 8.81 -24.69
C HIS A 432 4.45 8.44 -24.27
N ALA A 433 3.61 7.95 -25.20
CA ALA A 433 2.21 7.63 -24.93
C ALA A 433 2.03 6.65 -23.75
N SER A 434 2.90 5.65 -23.61
CA SER A 434 2.86 4.68 -22.50
C SER A 434 3.29 5.26 -21.13
N ARG A 435 3.79 6.49 -21.13
CA ARG A 435 4.27 7.22 -19.92
C ARG A 435 3.23 8.17 -19.34
N VAL A 436 1.99 8.04 -19.74
CA VAL A 436 0.90 8.94 -19.36
C VAL A 436 -0.29 8.15 -18.85
N VAL A 437 -0.93 8.68 -17.81
CA VAL A 437 -2.29 8.32 -17.42
C VAL A 437 -3.16 9.55 -17.60
N ALA A 438 -4.23 9.41 -18.39
CA ALA A 438 -5.17 10.50 -18.62
C ALA A 438 -6.61 10.01 -18.58
N PHE A 439 -7.49 10.76 -17.93
CA PHE A 439 -8.92 10.46 -17.89
C PHE A 439 -9.78 11.72 -17.73
N ALA A 440 -11.01 11.62 -18.19
CA ALA A 440 -12.02 12.67 -18.01
C ALA A 440 -13.02 12.28 -16.93
N ARG A 441 -13.53 13.30 -16.21
CA ARG A 441 -14.67 13.24 -15.31
C ARG A 441 -15.76 14.18 -15.81
N GLY A 442 -17.01 13.73 -15.72
CA GLY A 442 -18.16 14.50 -16.20
C GLY A 442 -18.39 14.38 -17.70
N GLY A 443 -19.34 15.17 -18.21
CA GLY A 443 -19.78 15.12 -19.60
C GLY A 443 -18.78 15.77 -20.58
N ARG A 444 -18.92 15.44 -21.88
CA ARG A 444 -18.05 15.97 -22.94
C ARG A 444 -18.04 17.49 -23.08
N ARG A 445 -19.15 18.15 -22.74
CA ARG A 445 -19.28 19.62 -22.86
C ARG A 445 -18.92 20.38 -21.60
N ARG A 446 -19.00 19.72 -20.45
CA ARG A 446 -18.67 20.27 -19.12
C ARG A 446 -17.99 19.18 -18.33
N GLY A 447 -16.68 19.18 -18.32
CA GLY A 447 -15.90 18.13 -17.65
C GLY A 447 -14.53 18.62 -17.24
N VAL A 448 -13.86 17.76 -16.49
CA VAL A 448 -12.47 17.95 -16.05
C VAL A 448 -11.66 16.78 -16.59
N VAL A 449 -10.50 17.08 -17.16
CA VAL A 449 -9.52 16.07 -17.60
C VAL A 449 -8.30 16.15 -16.69
N LEU A 450 -7.90 15.00 -16.15
CA LEU A 450 -6.60 14.84 -15.51
C LEU A 450 -5.62 14.20 -16.48
N VAL A 451 -4.39 14.72 -16.48
CA VAL A 451 -3.24 14.14 -17.19
C VAL A 451 -2.06 14.11 -16.22
N VAL A 452 -1.45 12.94 -16.03
CA VAL A 452 -0.29 12.76 -15.15
C VAL A 452 0.74 11.85 -15.79
N PRO A 453 2.04 12.05 -15.50
CA PRO A 453 3.09 11.13 -15.91
C PRO A 453 3.07 9.84 -15.09
N ARG A 454 3.61 8.79 -15.68
CA ARG A 454 3.95 7.52 -15.00
C ARG A 454 5.26 6.98 -15.56
N ILE A 455 6.09 6.39 -14.70
CA ILE A 455 7.40 5.82 -15.10
C ILE A 455 8.16 6.84 -15.97
N ALA A 456 8.30 8.05 -15.45
CA ALA A 456 8.72 9.22 -16.23
C ALA A 456 10.23 9.52 -16.16
N ALA A 457 11.02 8.72 -15.44
CA ALA A 457 12.48 8.93 -15.31
C ALA A 457 13.19 8.99 -16.67
N VAL A 458 12.68 8.26 -17.66
CA VAL A 458 13.21 8.27 -19.04
C VAL A 458 12.81 9.51 -19.85
N VAL A 459 11.77 10.25 -19.40
CA VAL A 459 11.32 11.48 -20.04
C VAL A 459 12.11 12.67 -19.51
N GLY A 460 12.32 12.72 -18.22
CA GLY A 460 13.05 13.80 -17.55
C GLY A 460 12.75 13.86 -16.05
N SER A 461 13.51 14.70 -15.33
CA SER A 461 13.29 14.96 -13.90
C SER A 461 13.45 16.46 -13.63
N PRO A 462 12.35 17.23 -13.51
CA PRO A 462 10.94 16.84 -13.75
C PRO A 462 10.63 16.63 -15.25
N PRO A 463 9.61 15.80 -15.59
CA PRO A 463 9.21 15.55 -16.98
C PRO A 463 8.28 16.66 -17.48
N VAL A 464 8.86 17.79 -17.92
CA VAL A 464 8.11 18.98 -18.35
C VAL A 464 8.54 19.45 -19.75
N GLY A 465 7.69 20.24 -20.41
CA GLY A 465 7.96 20.93 -21.64
C GLY A 465 8.36 20.02 -22.80
N ALA A 466 9.42 20.42 -23.52
CA ALA A 466 9.88 19.74 -24.72
C ALA A 466 10.30 18.28 -24.57
N ALA A 467 10.54 17.82 -23.33
CA ALA A 467 10.88 16.43 -23.04
C ALA A 467 9.78 15.44 -23.50
N TRP A 468 8.54 15.89 -23.65
CA TRP A 468 7.41 15.07 -24.12
C TRP A 468 7.35 14.87 -25.63
N GLY A 469 8.20 15.53 -26.40
CA GLY A 469 8.32 15.35 -27.85
C GLY A 469 7.02 15.57 -28.61
N ASP A 470 6.64 14.56 -29.41
CA ASP A 470 5.43 14.53 -30.24
C ASP A 470 4.19 14.00 -29.53
N THR A 471 4.27 13.75 -28.23
CA THR A 471 3.18 13.09 -27.49
C THR A 471 1.97 14.02 -27.34
N THR A 472 0.80 13.51 -27.71
CA THR A 472 -0.47 14.25 -27.77
C THR A 472 -1.64 13.49 -27.17
N LEU A 473 -2.71 14.22 -26.83
CA LEU A 473 -4.00 13.68 -26.40
C LEU A 473 -5.10 14.17 -27.37
N ASP A 474 -6.11 13.33 -27.59
CA ASP A 474 -7.38 13.71 -28.20
C ASP A 474 -8.44 13.86 -27.11
N LEU A 475 -8.82 15.10 -26.80
CA LEU A 475 -9.78 15.39 -25.74
C LEU A 475 -11.24 15.40 -26.22
N GLY A 476 -11.48 14.98 -27.47
CA GLY A 476 -12.82 14.76 -28.02
C GLY A 476 -13.42 15.94 -28.76
N GLY A 477 -12.59 16.88 -29.25
CA GLY A 477 -13.01 18.01 -30.08
C GLY A 477 -13.81 19.08 -29.34
N GLY A 478 -14.25 20.11 -30.06
CA GLY A 478 -15.05 21.22 -29.54
C GLY A 478 -14.21 22.41 -29.03
N ALA A 479 -14.76 23.19 -28.10
CA ALA A 479 -14.06 24.35 -27.54
C ALA A 479 -12.77 23.94 -26.81
N PRO A 480 -11.74 24.80 -26.78
CA PRO A 480 -10.52 24.53 -26.03
C PRO A 480 -10.78 24.45 -24.52
N PHE A 481 -9.93 23.70 -23.83
CA PHE A 481 -9.91 23.63 -22.37
C PHE A 481 -9.08 24.77 -21.78
N THR A 482 -9.36 25.07 -20.51
CA THR A 482 -8.47 25.91 -19.69
C THR A 482 -7.73 25.04 -18.69
N HIS A 483 -6.43 25.15 -18.62
CA HIS A 483 -5.62 24.50 -17.61
C HIS A 483 -5.87 25.15 -16.24
N VAL A 484 -6.45 24.41 -15.32
CA VAL A 484 -6.95 24.93 -14.02
C VAL A 484 -5.82 25.55 -13.18
N LEU A 485 -4.61 24.97 -13.26
CA LEU A 485 -3.47 25.40 -12.45
C LEU A 485 -2.75 26.62 -13.04
N THR A 486 -2.56 26.66 -14.35
CA THR A 486 -1.75 27.68 -15.02
C THR A 486 -2.58 28.74 -15.77
N GLY A 487 -3.85 28.48 -16.02
CA GLY A 487 -4.71 29.33 -16.85
C GLY A 487 -4.49 29.18 -18.37
N ALA A 488 -3.53 28.36 -18.80
CA ALA A 488 -3.21 28.16 -20.21
C ALA A 488 -4.40 27.60 -21.02
N ARG A 489 -4.51 27.99 -22.28
CA ARG A 489 -5.52 27.44 -23.21
C ARG A 489 -4.96 26.21 -23.91
N VAL A 490 -5.68 25.09 -23.84
CA VAL A 490 -5.29 23.82 -24.42
C VAL A 490 -6.28 23.40 -25.50
N PRO A 491 -5.86 23.12 -26.74
CA PRO A 491 -6.77 22.69 -27.80
C PRO A 491 -7.43 21.37 -27.48
N ALA A 492 -8.67 21.17 -27.96
CA ALA A 492 -9.41 19.93 -27.69
C ALA A 492 -8.98 18.75 -28.59
N THR A 493 -8.20 19.02 -29.64
CA THR A 493 -7.63 18.01 -30.55
C THR A 493 -6.12 18.21 -30.63
N ASN A 494 -5.38 17.11 -30.73
CA ASN A 494 -3.91 17.14 -30.79
C ASN A 494 -3.28 17.96 -29.65
N ALA A 495 -3.84 17.90 -28.45
CA ALA A 495 -3.34 18.59 -27.26
C ALA A 495 -1.94 18.07 -26.92
N ARG A 496 -0.92 18.87 -27.12
CA ARG A 496 0.49 18.48 -26.93
C ARG A 496 0.81 18.39 -25.42
N LEU A 497 1.42 17.30 -24.99
CA LEU A 497 1.85 17.17 -23.60
C LEU A 497 2.93 18.20 -23.24
N ALA A 498 3.77 18.58 -24.17
CA ALA A 498 4.74 19.65 -23.98
C ALA A 498 4.10 21.00 -23.56
N GLU A 499 2.88 21.27 -23.99
CA GLU A 499 2.11 22.47 -23.64
C GLU A 499 1.32 22.26 -22.33
N ILE A 500 0.73 21.08 -22.14
CA ILE A 500 0.01 20.73 -20.91
C ILE A 500 0.94 20.72 -19.71
N PHE A 501 2.15 20.18 -19.89
CA PHE A 501 3.18 20.09 -18.86
C PHE A 501 4.28 21.18 -19.02
N ALA A 502 3.94 22.37 -19.47
CA ALA A 502 4.93 23.41 -19.69
C ALA A 502 5.70 23.80 -18.41
N GLU A 503 4.97 23.93 -17.29
CA GLU A 503 5.52 24.38 -16.01
C GLU A 503 5.51 23.28 -14.94
N LEU A 504 4.58 22.33 -15.04
CA LEU A 504 4.33 21.28 -14.05
C LEU A 504 4.09 19.95 -14.74
N PRO A 505 4.52 18.82 -14.13
CA PRO A 505 4.19 17.51 -14.66
C PRO A 505 2.74 17.06 -14.31
N ILE A 506 1.82 18.00 -14.13
CA ILE A 506 0.41 17.73 -13.79
C ILE A 506 -0.48 18.62 -14.66
N GLY A 507 -1.32 18.00 -15.46
CA GLY A 507 -2.34 18.69 -16.28
C GLY A 507 -3.74 18.48 -15.70
N VAL A 508 -4.40 19.57 -15.34
CA VAL A 508 -5.81 19.57 -14.94
C VAL A 508 -6.55 20.54 -15.83
N LEU A 509 -7.36 20.03 -16.72
CA LEU A 509 -8.03 20.80 -17.78
C LEU A 509 -9.53 20.85 -17.51
N GLU A 510 -10.13 22.04 -17.56
CA GLU A 510 -11.56 22.25 -17.32
C GLU A 510 -12.23 22.87 -18.56
N ARG A 511 -13.47 22.42 -18.83
CA ARG A 511 -14.33 23.00 -19.87
C ARG A 511 -15.78 23.03 -19.42
#